data_969976c637b060e36399545ddbff1510
#
_entry.id   969976c637b060e36399545ddbff1510
#
_cell.length_a   1.000
_cell.length_b   1.000
_cell.length_c   1.000
_cell.angle_alpha   90.00
_cell.angle_beta   90.00
_cell.angle_gamma   90.00
#
_symmetry.space_group_name_H-M   'P 1'
#
loop_
_entity.id
_entity.type
_entity.pdbx_description
1 polymer ?
#
loop_
_entity_poly.entity_id
_entity_poly.type
_entity_poly.pdbx_seq_one_letter_code
_entity_poly.pdbx_strand_id
1 'polypeptide(L)'
;MSQFSGDSPNLSDYVTEKGFYPAGRLDKDSEGLLLLTNDGKLQNRISDPQFKMEKTYWAQVEGEIDNSAIKRLTEGVDLKDGQTKPATASRIGCPLPKRVPDIRVRQSKPTSWLELTIREGKNRQVRRMTAAVGFPTLRLFRHRIGPWTL
;
A
#
# COMPACT_ATOMS: atom_id res chain seq x y z
N MET A 1 6.00 10.00 -0.25
CA MET A 1 7.33 10.64 -0.14
C MET A 1 8.38 9.55 0.05
N SER A 2 9.02 9.13 -1.02
CA SER A 2 9.95 8.00 -1.00
C SER A 2 11.24 8.28 -1.78
N GLN A 3 11.55 9.54 -2.02
CA GLN A 3 12.75 9.97 -2.74
C GLN A 3 13.54 10.97 -1.92
N PHE A 4 14.84 11.13 -2.23
CA PHE A 4 15.71 12.10 -1.59
C PHE A 4 15.86 13.41 -2.38
N SER A 5 15.25 13.51 -3.54
CA SER A 5 15.31 14.70 -4.39
C SER A 5 13.95 14.99 -5.01
N GLY A 6 13.76 16.21 -5.45
CA GLY A 6 12.53 16.66 -6.10
C GLY A 6 12.08 18.03 -5.58
N ASP A 7 11.08 18.62 -6.24
CA ASP A 7 10.58 19.98 -5.94
C ASP A 7 9.63 20.03 -4.74
N SER A 8 9.00 18.90 -4.39
CA SER A 8 8.11 18.82 -3.23
C SER A 8 8.85 18.24 -2.04
N PRO A 9 8.25 18.24 -0.83
CA PRO A 9 8.84 17.57 0.33
C PRO A 9 9.30 16.15 -0.03
N ASN A 10 10.50 15.80 0.39
CA ASN A 10 11.11 14.51 0.09
C ASN A 10 11.84 13.96 1.33
N LEU A 11 12.46 12.79 1.19
CA LEU A 11 13.10 12.12 2.31
C LEU A 11 14.26 12.91 2.92
N SER A 12 14.91 13.78 2.16
CA SER A 12 16.02 14.59 2.71
C SER A 12 15.57 15.56 3.81
N ASP A 13 14.28 15.88 3.87
CA ASP A 13 13.70 16.72 4.92
C ASP A 13 13.57 15.99 6.26
N TYR A 14 13.60 14.65 6.24
CA TYR A 14 13.30 13.81 7.41
C TYR A 14 14.44 12.85 7.78
N VAL A 15 15.26 12.46 6.79
CA VAL A 15 16.35 11.50 6.97
C VAL A 15 17.67 12.23 6.87
N THR A 16 18.42 12.27 7.97
CA THR A 16 19.71 12.96 8.05
C THR A 16 20.90 12.04 7.79
N GLU A 17 20.72 10.73 7.88
CA GLU A 17 21.79 9.77 7.64
C GLU A 17 22.08 9.63 6.16
N LYS A 18 23.38 9.72 5.81
CA LYS A 18 23.82 9.61 4.42
C LYS A 18 24.10 8.16 4.03
N GLY A 19 23.96 7.84 2.75
CA GLY A 19 24.27 6.53 2.21
C GLY A 19 23.19 5.50 2.34
N PHE A 20 22.01 5.86 2.85
CA PHE A 20 20.84 5.00 2.90
C PHE A 20 19.85 5.39 1.80
N TYR A 21 19.30 4.40 1.13
CA TYR A 21 18.38 4.58 0.01
C TYR A 21 17.11 3.77 0.21
N PRO A 22 15.97 4.24 -0.32
CA PRO A 22 14.73 3.49 -0.16
C PRO A 22 14.77 2.17 -0.93
N ALA A 23 14.28 1.11 -0.29
CA ALA A 23 14.06 -0.17 -0.91
C ALA A 23 12.60 -0.20 -1.39
N GLY A 24 12.40 0.10 -2.67
CA GLY A 24 11.08 0.29 -3.24
C GLY A 24 10.59 1.72 -3.09
N ARG A 25 9.31 1.91 -3.33
CA ARG A 25 8.67 3.23 -3.30
C ARG A 25 7.36 3.18 -2.54
N LEU A 26 7.02 4.30 -1.94
CA LEU A 26 5.72 4.51 -1.32
C LEU A 26 5.08 5.74 -1.97
N ASP A 27 3.86 5.60 -2.43
CA ASP A 27 3.15 6.70 -3.09
C ASP A 27 3.02 7.91 -2.15
N LYS A 28 3.02 9.11 -2.72
CA LYS A 28 2.95 10.35 -1.96
C LYS A 28 1.72 10.42 -1.05
N ASP A 29 0.60 9.87 -1.51
CA ASP A 29 -0.68 9.85 -0.80
C ASP A 29 -0.87 8.60 0.07
N SER A 30 0.14 7.74 0.17
CA SER A 30 0.13 6.55 1.01
C SER A 30 0.96 6.77 2.27
N GLU A 31 0.68 5.96 3.30
CA GLU A 31 1.33 6.04 4.60
C GLU A 31 2.01 4.72 4.94
N GLY A 32 2.83 4.73 5.98
CA GLY A 32 3.34 3.50 6.56
C GLY A 32 4.81 3.23 6.30
N LEU A 33 5.14 1.96 6.26
CA LEU A 33 6.52 1.48 6.25
C LEU A 33 7.23 1.76 4.92
N LEU A 34 8.38 2.40 5.03
CA LEU A 34 9.35 2.52 3.95
C LEU A 34 10.71 2.09 4.50
N LEU A 35 11.29 1.06 3.90
CA LEU A 35 12.61 0.56 4.31
C LEU A 35 13.71 1.34 3.62
N LEU A 36 14.74 1.68 4.39
CA LEU A 36 15.95 2.31 3.88
C LEU A 36 17.13 1.39 4.17
N THR A 37 18.05 1.26 3.22
CA THR A 37 19.23 0.42 3.37
C THR A 37 20.40 0.99 2.60
N ASN A 38 21.61 0.68 3.06
CA ASN A 38 22.85 0.94 2.32
C ASN A 38 23.37 -0.31 1.60
N ASP A 39 22.63 -1.42 1.69
CA ASP A 39 22.98 -2.70 1.03
C ASP A 39 22.19 -2.83 -0.27
N GLY A 40 22.89 -2.71 -1.41
CA GLY A 40 22.26 -2.80 -2.73
C GLY A 40 21.63 -4.16 -3.03
N LYS A 41 22.19 -5.25 -2.50
CA LYS A 41 21.59 -6.59 -2.67
C LYS A 41 20.29 -6.70 -1.92
N LEU A 42 20.23 -6.23 -0.69
CA LEU A 42 19.02 -6.22 0.11
C LEU A 42 17.97 -5.32 -0.51
N GLN A 43 18.35 -4.12 -0.96
CA GLN A 43 17.46 -3.20 -1.66
C GLN A 43 16.80 -3.88 -2.84
N ASN A 44 17.57 -4.59 -3.66
CA ASN A 44 17.06 -5.29 -4.83
C ASN A 44 16.10 -6.43 -4.44
N ARG A 45 16.42 -7.20 -3.41
CA ARG A 45 15.55 -8.30 -2.95
C ARG A 45 14.20 -7.79 -2.45
N ILE A 46 14.17 -6.61 -1.85
CA ILE A 46 12.93 -6.01 -1.34
C ILE A 46 12.10 -5.45 -2.50
N SER A 47 12.72 -4.77 -3.45
CA SER A 47 12.02 -4.00 -4.48
C SER A 47 11.78 -4.74 -5.78
N ASP A 48 12.58 -5.77 -6.09
CA ASP A 48 12.44 -6.50 -7.36
C ASP A 48 11.26 -7.47 -7.31
N PRO A 49 10.29 -7.34 -8.24
CA PRO A 49 9.15 -8.24 -8.32
C PRO A 49 9.51 -9.72 -8.45
N GLN A 50 10.69 -10.03 -8.98
CA GLN A 50 11.18 -11.39 -9.12
C GLN A 50 11.26 -12.13 -7.78
N PHE A 51 11.58 -11.45 -6.70
CA PHE A 51 11.69 -12.04 -5.37
C PHE A 51 10.35 -12.20 -4.65
N LYS A 52 9.27 -11.67 -5.20
CA LYS A 52 7.87 -11.87 -4.73
C LYS A 52 7.70 -11.64 -3.23
N MET A 53 8.38 -10.63 -2.69
CA MET A 53 8.28 -10.31 -1.27
C MET A 53 6.88 -9.83 -0.93
N GLU A 54 6.28 -10.41 0.12
CA GLU A 54 4.93 -10.04 0.55
C GLU A 54 4.89 -8.63 1.13
N LYS A 55 3.82 -7.91 0.81
CA LYS A 55 3.52 -6.60 1.38
C LYS A 55 2.09 -6.60 1.88
N THR A 56 1.90 -6.19 3.11
CA THR A 56 0.59 -6.12 3.74
C THR A 56 0.17 -4.68 3.91
N TYR A 57 -1.03 -4.38 3.45
CA TYR A 57 -1.61 -3.05 3.49
C TYR A 57 -2.89 -3.03 4.32
N TRP A 58 -3.10 -1.94 5.04
CA TRP A 58 -4.38 -1.59 5.61
C TRP A 58 -4.99 -0.49 4.75
N ALA A 59 -6.15 -0.77 4.19
CA ALA A 59 -6.84 0.16 3.30
C ALA A 59 -8.18 0.54 3.89
N GLN A 60 -8.38 1.84 4.09
CA GLN A 60 -9.71 2.38 4.34
C GLN A 60 -10.37 2.64 3.00
N VAL A 61 -11.49 1.98 2.77
CA VAL A 61 -12.21 2.04 1.50
C VAL A 61 -13.57 2.71 1.68
N GLU A 62 -14.07 3.30 0.59
CA GLU A 62 -15.41 3.85 0.54
C GLU A 62 -16.41 2.71 0.44
N GLY A 63 -17.43 2.73 1.32
CA GLY A 63 -18.46 1.69 1.36
C GLY A 63 -18.15 0.60 2.40
N GLU A 64 -19.14 -0.26 2.61
CA GLU A 64 -19.03 -1.44 3.47
C GLU A 64 -18.55 -2.62 2.62
N ILE A 65 -17.25 -2.90 2.62
CA ILE A 65 -16.70 -3.97 1.80
C ILE A 65 -17.31 -5.31 2.19
N ASP A 66 -17.76 -6.06 1.18
CA ASP A 66 -18.48 -7.32 1.38
C ASP A 66 -17.62 -8.53 1.03
N ASN A 67 -18.12 -9.73 1.35
CA ASN A 67 -17.42 -10.98 1.11
C ASN A 67 -17.20 -11.27 -0.38
N SER A 68 -18.09 -10.82 -1.25
CA SER A 68 -17.96 -10.97 -2.70
C SER A 68 -16.75 -10.18 -3.22
N ALA A 69 -16.59 -8.94 -2.77
CA ALA A 69 -15.44 -8.11 -3.14
C ALA A 69 -14.13 -8.70 -2.60
N ILE A 70 -14.14 -9.15 -1.35
CA ILE A 70 -12.96 -9.79 -0.72
C ILE A 70 -12.56 -11.04 -1.50
N LYS A 71 -13.51 -11.87 -1.90
CA LYS A 71 -13.26 -13.06 -2.71
C LYS A 71 -12.60 -12.71 -4.04
N ARG A 72 -13.11 -11.69 -4.73
CA ARG A 72 -12.53 -11.23 -6.00
C ARG A 72 -11.10 -10.71 -5.82
N LEU A 73 -10.82 -9.97 -4.75
CA LEU A 73 -9.46 -9.52 -4.44
C LEU A 73 -8.52 -10.70 -4.20
N THR A 74 -9.00 -11.73 -3.50
CA THR A 74 -8.22 -12.94 -3.21
C THR A 74 -7.91 -13.76 -4.45
N GLU A 75 -8.85 -13.89 -5.34
CA GLU A 75 -8.70 -14.69 -6.57
C GLU A 75 -7.89 -13.98 -7.67
N GLY A 76 -7.85 -12.67 -7.62
CA GLY A 76 -7.22 -11.83 -8.63
C GLY A 76 -8.24 -10.97 -9.36
N VAL A 77 -7.80 -9.80 -9.79
CA VAL A 77 -8.64 -8.78 -10.42
C VAL A 77 -8.02 -8.40 -11.77
N ASP A 78 -8.85 -8.24 -12.79
CA ASP A 78 -8.41 -7.74 -14.08
C ASP A 78 -8.19 -6.24 -14.02
N LEU A 79 -6.94 -5.83 -14.18
CA LEU A 79 -6.54 -4.44 -14.30
C LEU A 79 -6.10 -4.13 -15.72
N LYS A 80 -5.95 -2.86 -16.05
CA LYS A 80 -5.55 -2.43 -17.38
C LYS A 80 -4.23 -3.05 -17.84
N ASP A 81 -3.29 -3.27 -16.93
CA ASP A 81 -1.97 -3.86 -17.20
C ASP A 81 -1.88 -5.35 -16.86
N GLY A 82 -3.01 -6.03 -16.75
CA GLY A 82 -3.10 -7.47 -16.56
C GLY A 82 -3.82 -7.88 -15.30
N GLN A 83 -4.04 -9.18 -15.16
CA GLN A 83 -4.69 -9.75 -13.99
C GLN A 83 -3.72 -9.77 -12.81
N THR A 84 -4.19 -9.39 -11.62
CA THR A 84 -3.40 -9.50 -10.40
C THR A 84 -3.29 -10.95 -9.94
N LYS A 85 -2.18 -11.25 -9.28
CA LYS A 85 -1.97 -12.58 -8.70
C LYS A 85 -2.88 -12.78 -7.49
N PRO A 86 -3.13 -14.04 -7.10
CA PRO A 86 -3.87 -14.32 -5.88
C PRO A 86 -3.28 -13.59 -4.68
N ALA A 87 -4.14 -13.08 -3.83
CA ALA A 87 -3.77 -12.29 -2.66
C ALA A 87 -4.48 -12.82 -1.42
N THR A 88 -4.12 -12.31 -0.25
CA THR A 88 -4.83 -12.57 1.00
C THR A 88 -5.58 -11.29 1.37
N ALA A 89 -6.87 -11.39 1.62
CA ALA A 89 -7.70 -10.24 1.95
C ALA A 89 -8.68 -10.58 3.07
N SER A 90 -8.84 -9.63 3.99
CA SER A 90 -9.84 -9.77 5.08
C SER A 90 -10.31 -8.40 5.52
N ARG A 91 -11.58 -8.32 5.93
CA ARG A 91 -12.12 -7.12 6.55
C ARG A 91 -11.60 -7.03 8.00
N ILE A 92 -11.18 -5.83 8.41
CA ILE A 92 -10.69 -5.58 9.77
C ILE A 92 -11.41 -4.37 10.38
N GLY A 93 -11.27 -4.19 11.69
CA GLY A 93 -11.67 -2.96 12.36
C GLY A 93 -10.67 -1.84 12.07
N CYS A 94 -11.01 -0.62 12.46
CA CYS A 94 -10.13 0.53 12.26
C CYS A 94 -8.81 0.37 13.03
N PRO A 95 -7.66 0.22 12.35
CA PRO A 95 -6.39 -0.07 13.01
C PRO A 95 -5.56 1.17 13.35
N LEU A 96 -5.97 2.35 12.89
CA LEU A 96 -5.16 3.56 12.95
C LEU A 96 -5.92 4.73 13.54
N PRO A 97 -5.22 5.69 14.19
CA PRO A 97 -5.83 6.95 14.58
C PRO A 97 -6.22 7.78 13.36
N LYS A 98 -7.07 8.78 13.59
CA LYS A 98 -7.50 9.70 12.55
C LYS A 98 -6.30 10.38 11.90
N ARG A 99 -6.34 10.45 10.56
CA ARG A 99 -5.28 11.09 9.76
C ARG A 99 -5.36 12.62 9.86
N VAL A 100 -4.20 13.26 9.84
CA VAL A 100 -4.10 14.73 9.77
C VAL A 100 -3.24 15.10 8.55
N PRO A 101 -3.75 15.81 7.54
CA PRO A 101 -5.17 16.19 7.39
C PRO A 101 -6.08 14.99 7.14
N ASP A 102 -7.35 15.16 7.43
CA ASP A 102 -8.33 14.10 7.28
C ASP A 102 -8.52 13.72 5.81
N ILE A 103 -9.01 12.50 5.59
CA ILE A 103 -9.35 12.03 4.25
C ILE A 103 -10.65 12.66 3.77
N ARG A 104 -10.84 12.68 2.43
CA ARG A 104 -12.14 13.01 1.86
C ARG A 104 -13.06 11.83 1.99
N VAL A 105 -14.20 12.04 2.66
CA VAL A 105 -15.25 11.03 2.82
C VAL A 105 -16.55 11.63 2.30
N ARG A 106 -17.26 10.87 1.46
CA ARG A 106 -18.63 11.25 1.06
C ARG A 106 -19.55 11.05 2.24
N GLN A 107 -20.33 12.07 2.58
CA GLN A 107 -21.25 12.03 3.72
C GLN A 107 -22.29 10.92 3.60
N SER A 108 -22.69 10.56 2.39
CA SER A 108 -23.70 9.55 2.12
C SER A 108 -23.17 8.11 2.09
N LYS A 109 -21.88 7.90 2.25
CA LYS A 109 -21.28 6.57 2.17
C LYS A 109 -20.47 6.24 3.41
N PRO A 110 -20.69 5.06 3.99
CA PRO A 110 -19.84 4.57 5.08
C PRO A 110 -18.43 4.24 4.55
N THR A 111 -17.54 3.97 5.47
CA THR A 111 -16.20 3.46 5.16
C THR A 111 -15.96 2.17 5.91
N SER A 112 -15.04 1.35 5.40
CA SER A 112 -14.62 0.12 6.06
C SER A 112 -13.12 -0.08 5.87
N TRP A 113 -12.53 -0.96 6.67
CA TRP A 113 -11.11 -1.26 6.62
C TRP A 113 -10.88 -2.68 6.13
N LEU A 114 -9.83 -2.82 5.33
CA LEU A 114 -9.41 -4.05 4.69
C LEU A 114 -7.93 -4.28 4.94
N GLU A 115 -7.55 -5.51 5.29
CA GLU A 115 -6.16 -5.94 5.26
C GLU A 115 -5.92 -6.74 3.99
N LEU A 116 -4.93 -6.34 3.19
CA LEU A 116 -4.62 -6.96 1.91
C LEU A 116 -3.13 -7.25 1.83
N THR A 117 -2.77 -8.51 1.59
CA THR A 117 -1.39 -8.94 1.39
C THR A 117 -1.19 -9.36 -0.06
N ILE A 118 -0.23 -8.74 -0.73
CA ILE A 118 0.11 -9.02 -2.13
C ILE A 118 1.59 -9.40 -2.26
N ARG A 119 1.92 -10.12 -3.33
CA ARG A 119 3.29 -10.56 -3.65
C ARG A 119 3.82 -9.97 -4.93
N GLU A 120 3.28 -8.85 -5.34
CA GLU A 120 3.68 -8.12 -6.54
C GLU A 120 3.63 -6.63 -6.23
N GLY A 121 4.08 -5.81 -7.15
CA GLY A 121 4.17 -4.38 -6.89
C GLY A 121 3.92 -3.55 -8.14
N LYS A 122 2.79 -3.77 -8.81
CA LYS A 122 2.38 -2.91 -9.91
C LYS A 122 2.09 -1.50 -9.39
N ASN A 123 2.28 -0.51 -10.24
CA ASN A 123 2.05 0.89 -9.87
C ASN A 123 0.64 1.07 -9.32
N ARG A 124 0.54 1.61 -8.10
CA ARG A 124 -0.71 1.90 -7.38
C ARG A 124 -1.67 0.71 -7.34
N GLN A 125 -1.13 -0.49 -7.23
CA GLN A 125 -1.90 -1.72 -7.41
C GLN A 125 -3.06 -1.87 -6.43
N VAL A 126 -2.84 -1.67 -5.12
CA VAL A 126 -3.90 -1.83 -4.12
C VAL A 126 -5.07 -0.88 -4.40
N ARG A 127 -4.76 0.37 -4.72
CA ARG A 127 -5.79 1.38 -5.03
C ARG A 127 -6.61 0.99 -6.25
N ARG A 128 -5.97 0.44 -7.27
CA ARG A 128 -6.65 -0.02 -8.49
C ARG A 128 -7.47 -1.28 -8.25
N MET A 129 -6.96 -2.19 -7.44
CA MET A 129 -7.69 -3.42 -7.09
C MET A 129 -8.98 -3.11 -6.34
N THR A 130 -8.91 -2.28 -5.31
CA THR A 130 -10.10 -1.93 -4.53
C THR A 130 -11.12 -1.16 -5.35
N ALA A 131 -10.68 -0.25 -6.20
CA ALA A 131 -11.56 0.48 -7.11
C ALA A 131 -12.25 -0.47 -8.10
N ALA A 132 -11.53 -1.46 -8.62
CA ALA A 132 -12.07 -2.42 -9.59
C ALA A 132 -13.19 -3.29 -8.99
N VAL A 133 -13.17 -3.54 -7.68
CA VAL A 133 -14.25 -4.27 -7.01
C VAL A 133 -15.33 -3.35 -6.42
N GLY A 134 -15.27 -2.06 -6.70
CA GLY A 134 -16.30 -1.10 -6.32
C GLY A 134 -16.12 -0.41 -4.97
N PHE A 135 -14.94 -0.54 -4.35
CA PHE A 135 -14.65 0.03 -3.04
C PHE A 135 -13.33 0.84 -3.08
N PRO A 136 -13.35 2.06 -3.63
CA PRO A 136 -12.13 2.85 -3.80
C PRO A 136 -11.43 3.11 -2.46
N THR A 137 -10.10 3.06 -2.47
CA THR A 137 -9.29 3.36 -1.28
C THR A 137 -9.26 4.87 -1.02
N LEU A 138 -9.56 5.23 0.23
CA LEU A 138 -9.51 6.61 0.75
C LEU A 138 -8.20 6.85 1.50
N ARG A 139 -7.75 5.86 2.25
CA ARG A 139 -6.51 5.92 3.02
C ARG A 139 -5.78 4.58 2.89
N LEU A 140 -4.48 4.62 2.61
CA LEU A 140 -3.67 3.41 2.43
C LEU A 140 -2.43 3.48 3.32
N PHE A 141 -2.24 2.43 4.11
CA PHE A 141 -1.13 2.32 5.04
C PHE A 141 -0.40 0.99 4.80
N ARG A 142 0.89 1.06 4.44
CA ARG A 142 1.70 -0.16 4.31
C ARG A 142 2.23 -0.56 5.67
N HIS A 143 1.68 -1.64 6.19
CA HIS A 143 1.98 -2.15 7.52
C HIS A 143 3.22 -3.05 7.55
N ARG A 144 3.45 -3.81 6.49
CA ARG A 144 4.46 -4.86 6.47
C ARG A 144 5.11 -5.01 5.11
N ILE A 145 6.42 -5.27 5.12
CA ILE A 145 7.19 -5.70 3.95
C ILE A 145 7.99 -6.93 4.39
N GLY A 146 7.67 -8.11 3.85
CA GLY A 146 8.32 -9.35 4.26
C GLY A 146 8.24 -9.56 5.78
N PRO A 147 9.39 -9.71 6.47
CA PRO A 147 9.40 -9.90 7.93
C PRO A 147 9.32 -8.58 8.72
N TRP A 148 9.42 -7.42 8.06
CA TRP A 148 9.45 -6.13 8.76
C TRP A 148 8.05 -5.53 8.88
N THR A 149 7.73 -5.05 10.07
CA THR A 149 6.46 -4.36 10.37
C THR A 149 6.72 -2.98 10.96
N LEU A 150 5.71 -2.13 10.85
CA LEU A 150 5.73 -0.81 11.46
C LEU A 150 4.91 -0.81 12.74
#